data_3412c064d13e8c3eb98ecf2cf47a5c2b
#
_entry.id   3412c064d13e8c3eb98ecf2cf47a5c2b
#
_cell.length_a   1.000
_cell.length_b   1.000
_cell.length_c   1.000
_cell.angle_alpha   90.00
_cell.angle_beta   90.00
_cell.angle_gamma   90.00
#
_symmetry.space_group_name_H-M   'P 1'
#
loop_
_entity.id
_entity.type
_entity.pdbx_description
1 polymer ?
#
loop_
_entity_poly.entity_id
_entity_poly.type
_entity_poly.pdbx_seq_one_letter_code
_entity_poly.pdbx_strand_id
1 'polypeptide(L)'
;MALVNEHFLKLSNNYLFADIAKKVNAYKVSKPNQKVISLGIGDVTRPLCPAVINAMHKAVDEMASKATFRGYGPERGYDFLREAIIKHDYAPRGIRLDANEIFINDGAKSDTGNIQEIVRWDNSIGVTDPIYPVYIDSNVMIGRAGVRDDSGKWSNVTYFPCTAENNFIPQLPDHRVDMIYLCYPNNPTGTVLPKEELRKWVNYAIHNDAIIFYDAAYEAYIQDDEIPHSIYEIKGARKVAIEFRSYSKTAGFTGVRCGYTVIPKELTAITLDGKTRVDLNHIWDRRQSTKFNGTSYISQRSA
;
A
#
# COMPACT_ATOMS: atom_id res chain seq x y z
N MET A 1 -5.22 -30.47 -20.11
CA MET A 1 -5.68 -30.14 -18.74
C MET A 1 -4.99 -28.83 -18.34
N ALA A 2 -5.74 -27.88 -17.81
CA ALA A 2 -5.14 -26.64 -17.28
C ALA A 2 -4.35 -26.95 -16.00
N LEU A 3 -3.20 -26.31 -15.84
CA LEU A 3 -2.38 -26.43 -14.64
C LEU A 3 -2.66 -25.24 -13.69
N VAL A 4 -2.62 -25.50 -12.39
CA VAL A 4 -2.75 -24.48 -11.35
C VAL A 4 -1.43 -23.73 -11.17
N ASN A 5 -1.50 -22.48 -10.71
CA ASN A 5 -0.30 -21.80 -10.22
C ASN A 5 0.09 -22.38 -8.84
N GLU A 6 1.09 -23.24 -8.82
CA GLU A 6 1.54 -23.97 -7.63
C GLU A 6 2.13 -23.07 -6.54
N HIS A 7 2.50 -21.81 -6.86
CA HIS A 7 2.99 -20.88 -5.86
C HIS A 7 1.95 -20.56 -4.80
N PHE A 8 0.65 -20.62 -5.14
CA PHE A 8 -0.44 -20.45 -4.16
C PHE A 8 -0.47 -21.58 -3.12
N LEU A 9 0.02 -22.78 -3.45
CA LEU A 9 0.07 -23.92 -2.53
C LEU A 9 1.16 -23.79 -1.46
N LYS A 10 2.08 -22.85 -1.64
CA LYS A 10 3.15 -22.54 -0.66
C LYS A 10 2.63 -21.70 0.52
N LEU A 11 1.51 -20.99 0.33
CA LEU A 11 0.87 -20.22 1.40
C LEU A 11 0.11 -21.15 2.35
N SER A 12 -0.07 -20.73 3.60
CA SER A 12 -0.98 -21.40 4.51
C SER A 12 -2.40 -21.41 3.93
N ASN A 13 -3.17 -22.48 4.19
CA ASN A 13 -4.53 -22.65 3.64
C ASN A 13 -5.47 -21.49 3.98
N ASN A 14 -5.19 -20.73 5.03
CA ASN A 14 -5.96 -19.57 5.41
C ASN A 14 -5.04 -18.36 5.64
N TYR A 15 -5.53 -17.20 5.23
CA TYR A 15 -4.90 -15.93 5.59
C TYR A 15 -4.96 -15.74 7.12
N LEU A 16 -3.88 -15.21 7.72
CA LEU A 16 -3.70 -15.07 9.18
C LEU A 16 -4.96 -14.57 9.90
N PHE A 17 -5.59 -13.53 9.40
CA PHE A 17 -6.78 -12.96 10.04
C PHE A 17 -8.01 -13.86 9.98
N ALA A 18 -8.14 -14.70 8.96
CA ALA A 18 -9.21 -15.70 8.87
C ALA A 18 -9.04 -16.80 9.94
N ASP A 19 -7.81 -17.22 10.20
CA ASP A 19 -7.51 -18.20 11.24
C ASP A 19 -7.75 -17.62 12.64
N ILE A 20 -7.36 -16.36 12.87
CA ILE A 20 -7.66 -15.67 14.13
C ILE A 20 -9.19 -15.58 14.32
N ALA A 21 -9.96 -15.20 13.31
CA ALA A 21 -11.41 -15.13 13.41
C ALA A 21 -12.04 -16.47 13.74
N LYS A 22 -11.58 -17.57 13.13
CA LYS A 22 -12.04 -18.95 13.47
C LYS A 22 -11.75 -19.30 14.93
N LYS A 23 -10.54 -19.02 15.42
CA LYS A 23 -10.15 -19.28 16.82
C LYS A 23 -10.99 -18.46 17.79
N VAL A 24 -11.21 -17.19 17.52
CA VAL A 24 -12.07 -16.32 18.35
C VAL A 24 -13.51 -16.83 18.38
N ASN A 25 -14.06 -17.22 17.23
CA ASN A 25 -15.43 -17.76 17.17
C ASN A 25 -15.54 -19.09 17.93
N ALA A 26 -14.59 -20.01 17.78
CA ALA A 26 -14.54 -21.25 18.55
C ALA A 26 -14.47 -20.99 20.05
N TYR A 27 -13.66 -20.02 20.49
CA TYR A 27 -13.56 -19.61 21.88
C TYR A 27 -14.89 -19.07 22.42
N LYS A 28 -15.55 -18.16 21.67
CA LYS A 28 -16.86 -17.62 22.06
C LYS A 28 -17.94 -18.69 22.21
N VAL A 29 -17.92 -19.70 21.33
CA VAL A 29 -18.86 -20.83 21.40
C VAL A 29 -18.56 -21.69 22.63
N SER A 30 -17.29 -21.98 22.91
CA SER A 30 -16.89 -22.82 24.08
C SER A 30 -17.05 -22.09 25.41
N LYS A 31 -17.03 -20.76 25.43
CA LYS A 31 -17.11 -19.93 26.64
C LYS A 31 -18.07 -18.74 26.45
N PRO A 32 -19.38 -18.98 26.33
CA PRO A 32 -20.36 -17.95 25.95
C PRO A 32 -20.47 -16.79 26.93
N ASN A 33 -20.14 -17.01 28.21
CA ASN A 33 -20.20 -16.01 29.28
C ASN A 33 -18.89 -15.20 29.41
N GLN A 34 -17.86 -15.49 28.62
CA GLN A 34 -16.58 -14.78 28.67
C GLN A 34 -16.56 -13.66 27.63
N LYS A 35 -16.29 -12.43 28.10
CA LYS A 35 -16.09 -11.30 27.20
C LYS A 35 -14.72 -11.40 26.53
N VAL A 36 -14.70 -11.37 25.20
CA VAL A 36 -13.46 -11.28 24.42
C VAL A 36 -13.14 -9.81 24.14
N ILE A 37 -11.95 -9.37 24.55
CA ILE A 37 -11.41 -8.07 24.18
C ILE A 37 -10.56 -8.27 22.94
N SER A 38 -10.97 -7.67 21.81
CA SER A 38 -10.25 -7.79 20.55
C SER A 38 -9.21 -6.67 20.43
N LEU A 39 -7.94 -7.05 20.34
CA LEU A 39 -6.79 -6.15 20.12
C LEU A 39 -6.02 -6.48 18.82
N GLY A 40 -6.55 -7.43 18.04
CA GLY A 40 -5.79 -8.07 16.96
C GLY A 40 -5.93 -7.47 15.57
N ILE A 41 -7.03 -6.78 15.27
CA ILE A 41 -7.24 -6.18 13.94
C ILE A 41 -7.41 -4.68 14.12
N GLY A 42 -6.53 -3.92 13.46
CA GLY A 42 -6.59 -2.47 13.42
C GLY A 42 -7.76 -1.97 12.54
N ASP A 43 -8.98 -2.27 12.93
CA ASP A 43 -10.16 -1.71 12.27
C ASP A 43 -10.61 -0.42 12.96
N VAL A 44 -11.34 0.42 12.22
CA VAL A 44 -11.95 1.63 12.78
C VAL A 44 -13.13 1.24 13.67
N THR A 45 -13.23 1.88 14.83
CA THR A 45 -14.25 1.58 15.84
C THR A 45 -15.32 2.66 15.98
N ARG A 46 -15.16 3.77 15.26
CA ARG A 46 -16.11 4.88 15.27
C ARG A 46 -16.87 4.95 13.95
N PRO A 47 -18.14 5.38 13.97
CA PRO A 47 -18.89 5.64 12.74
C PRO A 47 -18.22 6.73 11.90
N LEU A 48 -18.56 6.76 10.61
CA LEU A 48 -18.14 7.82 9.70
C LEU A 48 -18.60 9.19 10.22
N CYS A 49 -17.80 10.22 10.00
CA CYS A 49 -18.16 11.56 10.42
C CYS A 49 -19.33 12.13 9.58
N PRO A 50 -20.08 13.08 10.11
CA PRO A 50 -21.25 13.66 9.42
C PRO A 50 -20.92 14.24 8.04
N ALA A 51 -19.74 14.82 7.86
CA ALA A 51 -19.30 15.37 6.58
C ALA A 51 -19.24 14.30 5.47
N VAL A 52 -18.66 13.14 5.79
CA VAL A 52 -18.59 11.99 4.88
C VAL A 52 -19.99 11.46 4.55
N ILE A 53 -20.83 11.26 5.57
CA ILE A 53 -22.21 10.79 5.36
C ILE A 53 -23.01 11.75 4.47
N ASN A 54 -22.91 13.05 4.71
CA ASN A 54 -23.57 14.06 3.88
C ASN A 54 -23.03 14.05 2.43
N ALA A 55 -21.72 13.85 2.24
CA ALA A 55 -21.14 13.76 0.91
C ALA A 55 -21.62 12.49 0.17
N MET A 56 -21.75 11.36 0.86
CA MET A 56 -22.32 10.13 0.29
C MET A 56 -23.77 10.32 -0.16
N HIS A 57 -24.62 10.94 0.68
CA HIS A 57 -26.01 11.23 0.31
C HIS A 57 -26.08 12.11 -0.93
N LYS A 58 -25.29 13.18 -1.00
CA LYS A 58 -25.21 14.03 -2.19
C LYS A 58 -24.77 13.26 -3.42
N ALA A 59 -23.78 12.38 -3.29
CA ALA A 59 -23.29 11.56 -4.40
C ALA A 59 -24.38 10.60 -4.91
N VAL A 60 -25.19 10.03 -4.02
CA VAL A 60 -26.35 9.20 -4.40
C VAL A 60 -27.42 10.03 -5.12
N ASP A 61 -27.75 11.20 -4.62
CA ASP A 61 -28.71 12.12 -5.25
C ASP A 61 -28.24 12.58 -6.65
N GLU A 62 -26.93 12.83 -6.80
CA GLU A 62 -26.31 13.15 -8.10
C GLU A 62 -26.48 12.00 -9.11
N MET A 63 -26.50 10.74 -8.68
CA MET A 63 -26.74 9.58 -9.54
C MET A 63 -28.20 9.45 -10.00
N ALA A 64 -29.15 10.08 -9.34
CA ALA A 64 -30.57 10.00 -9.67
C ALA A 64 -30.99 10.90 -10.85
N SER A 65 -30.15 11.87 -11.25
CA SER A 65 -30.45 12.83 -12.32
C SER A 65 -29.66 12.55 -13.58
N LYS A 66 -30.34 12.57 -14.76
CA LYS A 66 -29.65 12.40 -16.04
C LYS A 66 -28.52 13.41 -16.27
N ALA A 67 -28.63 14.61 -15.72
CA ALA A 67 -27.64 15.68 -15.87
C ALA A 67 -26.35 15.42 -15.09
N THR A 68 -26.46 14.68 -13.97
CA THR A 68 -25.34 14.45 -13.03
C THR A 68 -24.95 12.98 -12.88
N PHE A 69 -25.72 12.07 -13.50
CA PHE A 69 -25.44 10.65 -13.52
C PHE A 69 -24.02 10.36 -14.00
N ARG A 70 -23.34 9.42 -13.34
CA ARG A 70 -21.99 8.94 -13.66
C ARG A 70 -22.04 7.46 -13.99
N GLY A 71 -21.64 7.10 -15.22
CA GLY A 71 -21.34 5.73 -15.63
C GLY A 71 -19.94 5.30 -15.21
N TYR A 72 -19.23 4.59 -16.08
CA TYR A 72 -17.82 4.31 -15.86
C TYR A 72 -17.03 5.60 -15.70
N GLY A 73 -16.29 5.70 -14.58
CA GLY A 73 -15.43 6.84 -14.31
C GLY A 73 -14.12 6.78 -15.09
N PRO A 74 -13.29 7.85 -15.02
CA PRO A 74 -11.93 7.81 -15.51
C PRO A 74 -11.12 6.73 -14.79
N GLU A 75 -10.31 5.97 -15.52
CA GLU A 75 -9.52 4.83 -15.00
C GLU A 75 -8.55 5.22 -13.87
N ARG A 76 -8.02 6.45 -13.92
CA ARG A 76 -7.15 7.00 -12.86
C ARG A 76 -7.94 7.59 -11.68
N GLY A 77 -9.27 7.61 -11.74
CA GLY A 77 -10.15 8.32 -10.81
C GLY A 77 -10.52 9.72 -11.27
N TYR A 78 -11.52 10.32 -10.61
CA TYR A 78 -12.04 11.63 -10.97
C TYR A 78 -11.05 12.76 -10.65
N ASP A 79 -10.99 13.76 -11.51
CA ASP A 79 -10.09 14.92 -11.37
C ASP A 79 -10.31 15.67 -10.06
N PHE A 80 -11.60 15.86 -9.66
CA PHE A 80 -11.91 16.56 -8.41
C PHE A 80 -11.21 15.97 -7.20
N LEU A 81 -11.08 14.62 -7.13
CA LEU A 81 -10.41 13.95 -6.01
C LEU A 81 -8.88 14.04 -6.16
N ARG A 82 -8.35 13.80 -7.35
CA ARG A 82 -6.90 13.89 -7.61
C ARG A 82 -6.35 15.29 -7.33
N GLU A 83 -7.08 16.33 -7.76
CA GLU A 83 -6.74 17.72 -7.47
C GLU A 83 -6.85 18.07 -5.99
N ALA A 84 -7.89 17.55 -5.30
CA ALA A 84 -8.03 17.71 -3.85
C ALA A 84 -6.86 17.07 -3.10
N ILE A 85 -6.44 15.86 -3.48
CA ILE A 85 -5.28 15.17 -2.93
C ILE A 85 -4.01 16.02 -3.08
N ILE A 86 -3.75 16.52 -4.29
CA ILE A 86 -2.58 17.39 -4.53
C ILE A 86 -2.62 18.60 -3.62
N LYS A 87 -3.76 19.27 -3.57
CA LYS A 87 -3.95 20.53 -2.84
C LYS A 87 -3.83 20.36 -1.34
N HIS A 88 -4.35 19.27 -0.78
CA HIS A 88 -4.50 19.11 0.68
C HIS A 88 -3.48 18.17 1.30
N ASP A 89 -3.02 17.13 0.58
CA ASP A 89 -2.10 16.15 1.14
C ASP A 89 -0.63 16.45 0.79
N TYR A 90 -0.36 17.01 -0.40
CA TYR A 90 1.02 17.17 -0.89
C TYR A 90 1.51 18.63 -0.95
N ALA A 91 0.70 19.55 -1.47
CA ALA A 91 1.12 20.94 -1.64
C ALA A 91 1.51 21.65 -0.32
N PRO A 92 0.82 21.43 0.83
CA PRO A 92 1.21 22.01 2.11
C PRO A 92 2.59 21.56 2.61
N ARG A 93 3.06 20.39 2.09
CA ARG A 93 4.39 19.80 2.41
C ARG A 93 5.47 20.20 1.40
N GLY A 94 5.16 21.11 0.48
CA GLY A 94 6.06 21.52 -0.59
C GLY A 94 6.28 20.48 -1.69
N ILE A 95 5.46 19.43 -1.73
CA ILE A 95 5.54 18.38 -2.75
C ILE A 95 4.71 18.77 -3.96
N ARG A 96 5.33 18.75 -5.15
CA ARG A 96 4.66 18.99 -6.42
C ARG A 96 4.36 17.69 -7.11
N LEU A 97 3.08 17.45 -7.41
CA LEU A 97 2.59 16.31 -8.19
C LEU A 97 1.69 16.80 -9.32
N ASP A 98 1.71 16.07 -10.42
CA ASP A 98 0.71 16.18 -11.47
C ASP A 98 -0.46 15.23 -11.20
N ALA A 99 -1.67 15.60 -11.59
CA ALA A 99 -2.86 14.76 -11.37
C ALA A 99 -2.74 13.37 -12.03
N ASN A 100 -1.97 13.25 -13.12
CA ASN A 100 -1.72 11.97 -13.79
C ASN A 100 -0.63 11.10 -13.13
N GLU A 101 -0.07 11.52 -12.00
CA GLU A 101 0.78 10.70 -11.14
C GLU A 101 -0.02 10.01 -10.02
N ILE A 102 -1.32 10.33 -9.90
CA ILE A 102 -2.22 9.80 -8.87
C ILE A 102 -3.24 8.85 -9.51
N PHE A 103 -3.35 7.67 -8.93
CA PHE A 103 -4.27 6.60 -9.33
C PHE A 103 -5.18 6.26 -8.15
N ILE A 104 -6.48 6.59 -8.28
CA ILE A 104 -7.47 6.29 -7.25
C ILE A 104 -7.80 4.79 -7.29
N ASN A 105 -7.86 4.16 -6.11
CA ASN A 105 -8.12 2.74 -5.94
C ASN A 105 -9.13 2.46 -4.82
N ASP A 106 -9.42 1.19 -4.58
CA ASP A 106 -10.34 0.71 -3.55
C ASP A 106 -9.68 0.46 -2.19
N GLY A 107 -8.53 1.09 -1.95
CA GLY A 107 -7.69 0.98 -0.76
C GLY A 107 -6.31 0.42 -1.08
N ALA A 108 -5.30 0.81 -0.31
CA ALA A 108 -3.90 0.48 -0.55
C ALA A 108 -3.61 -1.01 -0.73
N LYS A 109 -4.40 -1.89 -0.08
CA LYS A 109 -4.16 -3.35 -0.14
C LYS A 109 -4.23 -3.92 -1.55
N SER A 110 -5.19 -3.52 -2.37
CA SER A 110 -5.32 -4.03 -3.73
C SER A 110 -4.13 -3.62 -4.58
N ASP A 111 -3.72 -2.36 -4.50
CA ASP A 111 -2.60 -1.88 -5.30
C ASP A 111 -1.26 -2.43 -4.81
N THR A 112 -1.04 -2.57 -3.50
CA THR A 112 0.18 -3.23 -2.98
C THR A 112 0.31 -4.68 -3.45
N GLY A 113 -0.80 -5.38 -3.61
CA GLY A 113 -0.83 -6.72 -4.20
C GLY A 113 -0.67 -6.72 -5.72
N ASN A 114 -1.31 -5.77 -6.41
CA ASN A 114 -1.36 -5.70 -7.86
C ASN A 114 -0.09 -5.14 -8.50
N ILE A 115 0.65 -4.27 -7.80
CA ILE A 115 1.88 -3.64 -8.31
C ILE A 115 2.95 -4.67 -8.71
N GLN A 116 2.84 -5.88 -8.19
CA GLN A 116 3.71 -7.00 -8.54
C GLN A 116 3.75 -7.29 -10.04
N GLU A 117 2.68 -7.00 -10.76
CA GLU A 117 2.53 -7.34 -12.16
C GLU A 117 3.39 -6.47 -13.10
N ILE A 118 3.80 -5.27 -12.64
CA ILE A 118 4.61 -4.37 -13.48
C ILE A 118 6.11 -4.53 -13.31
N VAL A 119 6.55 -5.44 -12.44
CA VAL A 119 7.95 -5.73 -12.18
C VAL A 119 8.26 -7.20 -12.41
N ARG A 120 9.48 -7.52 -12.81
CA ARG A 120 9.89 -8.90 -13.12
C ARG A 120 9.76 -9.80 -11.90
N TRP A 121 9.41 -11.06 -12.17
CA TRP A 121 9.21 -12.10 -11.17
C TRP A 121 10.50 -12.51 -10.43
N ASP A 122 11.67 -12.25 -10.98
CA ASP A 122 12.99 -12.61 -10.45
C ASP A 122 13.70 -11.48 -9.69
N ASN A 123 13.06 -10.32 -9.50
CA ASN A 123 13.58 -9.27 -8.63
C ASN A 123 13.68 -9.76 -7.18
N SER A 124 14.77 -9.42 -6.50
CA SER A 124 14.92 -9.63 -5.07
C SER A 124 14.04 -8.68 -4.27
N ILE A 125 13.55 -9.14 -3.11
CA ILE A 125 12.69 -8.34 -2.24
C ILE A 125 13.28 -8.18 -0.86
N GLY A 126 13.08 -7.01 -0.26
CA GLY A 126 13.42 -6.71 1.11
C GLY A 126 12.23 -6.15 1.87
N VAL A 127 12.07 -6.59 3.10
CA VAL A 127 10.96 -6.20 3.98
C VAL A 127 11.46 -5.92 5.39
N THR A 128 10.85 -5.00 6.10
CA THR A 128 11.05 -4.90 7.55
C THR A 128 10.50 -6.14 8.25
N ASP A 129 11.05 -6.50 9.40
CA ASP A 129 10.59 -7.65 10.19
C ASP A 129 10.39 -7.21 11.65
N PRO A 130 9.13 -7.16 12.14
CA PRO A 130 7.88 -7.62 11.51
C PRO A 130 7.32 -6.66 10.45
N ILE A 131 6.46 -7.20 9.57
CA ILE A 131 5.83 -6.48 8.46
C ILE A 131 4.38 -6.94 8.24
N TYR A 132 3.61 -6.13 7.53
CA TYR A 132 2.29 -6.51 7.06
C TYR A 132 2.37 -7.69 6.07
N PRO A 133 1.72 -8.84 6.35
CA PRO A 133 1.93 -10.09 5.59
C PRO A 133 1.66 -9.99 4.09
N VAL A 134 0.80 -9.07 3.65
CA VAL A 134 0.42 -8.92 2.23
C VAL A 134 1.62 -8.71 1.33
N TYR A 135 2.67 -8.01 1.78
CA TYR A 135 3.83 -7.76 0.94
C TYR A 135 4.61 -9.03 0.63
N ILE A 136 4.71 -9.95 1.59
CA ILE A 136 5.34 -11.26 1.38
C ILE A 136 4.40 -12.17 0.59
N ASP A 137 3.14 -12.31 1.02
CA ASP A 137 2.18 -13.24 0.43
C ASP A 137 1.96 -12.95 -1.07
N SER A 138 1.85 -11.67 -1.46
CA SER A 138 1.72 -11.30 -2.87
C SER A 138 2.95 -11.69 -3.71
N ASN A 139 4.15 -11.60 -3.13
CA ASN A 139 5.38 -12.04 -3.79
C ASN A 139 5.51 -13.57 -3.84
N VAL A 140 4.97 -14.29 -2.86
CA VAL A 140 4.86 -15.77 -2.91
C VAL A 140 3.94 -16.19 -4.04
N MET A 141 2.76 -15.57 -4.17
CA MET A 141 1.75 -15.91 -5.18
C MET A 141 2.28 -15.85 -6.61
N ILE A 142 3.22 -14.96 -6.90
CA ILE A 142 3.85 -14.85 -8.24
C ILE A 142 5.17 -15.61 -8.35
N GLY A 143 5.60 -16.33 -7.29
CA GLY A 143 6.80 -17.16 -7.31
C GLY A 143 8.11 -16.48 -6.94
N ARG A 144 8.10 -15.18 -6.57
CA ARG A 144 9.32 -14.40 -6.29
C ARG A 144 9.98 -14.76 -4.97
N ALA A 145 9.22 -15.18 -3.96
CA ALA A 145 9.74 -15.37 -2.60
C ALA A 145 10.65 -16.60 -2.41
N GLY A 146 10.68 -17.53 -3.36
CA GLY A 146 11.52 -18.74 -3.25
C GLY A 146 10.89 -19.87 -2.45
N VAL A 147 11.67 -20.46 -1.54
CA VAL A 147 11.28 -21.59 -0.68
C VAL A 147 11.20 -21.11 0.76
N ARG A 148 10.23 -21.60 1.51
CA ARG A 148 10.07 -21.30 2.93
C ARG A 148 10.90 -22.30 3.75
N ASP A 149 11.68 -21.80 4.70
CA ASP A 149 12.44 -22.63 5.64
C ASP A 149 11.65 -22.99 6.90
N ASP A 150 12.25 -23.79 7.78
CA ASP A 150 11.64 -24.24 9.04
C ASP A 150 11.39 -23.09 10.03
N SER A 151 12.10 -21.97 9.92
CA SER A 151 11.87 -20.76 10.71
C SER A 151 10.69 -19.93 10.20
N GLY A 152 10.16 -20.28 9.04
CA GLY A 152 9.07 -19.59 8.38
C GLY A 152 9.51 -18.44 7.46
N LYS A 153 10.81 -18.26 7.24
CA LYS A 153 11.38 -17.25 6.34
C LYS A 153 11.50 -17.79 4.91
N TRP A 154 11.45 -16.87 3.95
CA TRP A 154 11.54 -17.19 2.53
C TRP A 154 12.95 -16.92 1.99
N SER A 155 13.49 -17.82 1.19
CA SER A 155 14.90 -17.82 0.75
C SER A 155 15.28 -16.61 -0.12
N ASN A 156 14.32 -16.03 -0.86
CA ASN A 156 14.56 -14.88 -1.74
C ASN A 156 14.06 -13.56 -1.14
N VAL A 157 13.82 -13.53 0.19
CA VAL A 157 13.40 -12.34 0.92
C VAL A 157 14.49 -11.91 1.88
N THR A 158 14.96 -10.69 1.75
CA THR A 158 15.84 -10.04 2.72
C THR A 158 14.97 -9.43 3.81
N TYR A 159 15.22 -9.81 5.06
CA TYR A 159 14.51 -9.30 6.23
C TYR A 159 15.36 -8.25 6.93
N PHE A 160 14.77 -7.09 7.21
CA PHE A 160 15.38 -6.00 7.96
C PHE A 160 14.80 -5.98 9.37
N PRO A 161 15.50 -6.51 10.38
CA PRO A 161 14.97 -6.60 11.73
C PRO A 161 14.62 -5.22 12.29
N CYS A 162 13.42 -5.10 12.87
CA CYS A 162 12.95 -3.94 13.61
C CYS A 162 12.55 -4.39 15.01
N THR A 163 13.49 -4.28 15.94
CA THR A 163 13.38 -4.76 17.32
C THR A 163 13.62 -3.64 18.32
N ALA A 164 13.34 -3.88 19.60
CA ALA A 164 13.60 -2.91 20.65
C ALA A 164 15.09 -2.55 20.75
N GLU A 165 15.97 -3.51 20.48
CA GLU A 165 17.43 -3.35 20.59
C GLU A 165 17.97 -2.37 19.55
N ASN A 166 17.32 -2.24 18.38
CA ASN A 166 17.68 -1.28 17.35
C ASN A 166 16.71 -0.09 17.24
N ASN A 167 15.90 0.13 18.27
CA ASN A 167 14.86 1.16 18.30
C ASN A 167 13.89 1.07 17.12
N PHE A 168 13.63 -0.12 16.63
CA PHE A 168 12.80 -0.39 15.44
C PHE A 168 13.26 0.31 14.14
N ILE A 169 14.55 0.67 14.07
CA ILE A 169 15.16 1.30 12.89
C ILE A 169 15.85 0.22 12.07
N PRO A 170 15.34 -0.12 10.87
CA PRO A 170 15.93 -1.13 10.01
C PRO A 170 17.27 -0.66 9.46
N GLN A 171 18.25 -1.56 9.44
CA GLN A 171 19.54 -1.29 8.83
C GLN A 171 19.49 -1.57 7.32
N LEU A 172 20.28 -0.80 6.56
CA LEU A 172 20.44 -1.03 5.13
C LEU A 172 21.14 -2.38 4.90
N PRO A 173 20.75 -3.13 3.85
CA PRO A 173 21.44 -4.35 3.48
C PRO A 173 22.84 -4.05 2.92
N ASP A 174 23.76 -4.99 3.08
CA ASP A 174 25.11 -4.98 2.53
C ASP A 174 25.20 -5.51 1.08
N HIS A 175 24.06 -5.95 0.54
CA HIS A 175 23.92 -6.47 -0.81
C HIS A 175 22.76 -5.77 -1.53
N ARG A 176 22.68 -5.94 -2.84
CA ARG A 176 21.61 -5.35 -3.66
C ARG A 176 20.27 -6.03 -3.39
N VAL A 177 19.24 -5.19 -3.17
CA VAL A 177 17.83 -5.58 -3.11
C VAL A 177 17.06 -4.71 -4.09
N ASP A 178 16.30 -5.32 -5.00
CA ASP A 178 15.64 -4.62 -6.11
C ASP A 178 14.33 -3.94 -5.69
N MET A 179 13.58 -4.57 -4.78
CA MET A 179 12.27 -4.12 -4.33
C MET A 179 12.24 -4.05 -2.80
N ILE A 180 11.99 -2.87 -2.25
CA ILE A 180 12.04 -2.62 -0.81
C ILE A 180 10.66 -2.18 -0.34
N TYR A 181 10.05 -2.93 0.58
CA TYR A 181 8.79 -2.56 1.21
C TYR A 181 9.03 -1.86 2.53
N LEU A 182 8.57 -0.62 2.63
CA LEU A 182 8.59 0.17 3.86
C LEU A 182 7.15 0.62 4.18
N CYS A 183 6.71 0.38 5.41
CA CYS A 183 5.40 0.81 5.90
C CYS A 183 5.60 1.72 7.11
N TYR A 184 5.26 3.00 6.99
CA TYR A 184 5.40 3.95 8.09
C TYR A 184 4.25 4.97 8.12
N PRO A 185 3.62 5.14 9.30
CA PRO A 185 3.78 4.33 10.52
C PRO A 185 3.60 2.84 10.27
N ASN A 186 4.43 2.01 10.94
CA ASN A 186 4.53 0.60 10.63
C ASN A 186 3.31 -0.21 11.11
N ASN A 187 2.87 -1.14 10.32
CA ASN A 187 2.00 -2.24 10.71
C ASN A 187 2.84 -3.53 10.77
N PRO A 188 3.08 -4.15 11.97
CA PRO A 188 2.24 -4.07 13.17
C PRO A 188 2.79 -3.22 14.34
N THR A 189 3.99 -2.65 14.26
CA THR A 189 4.67 -2.09 15.44
C THR A 189 4.17 -0.70 15.86
N GLY A 190 3.54 0.05 14.93
CA GLY A 190 3.13 1.44 15.16
C GLY A 190 4.29 2.44 15.16
N THR A 191 5.51 1.99 14.89
CA THR A 191 6.70 2.85 14.88
C THR A 191 6.77 3.71 13.64
N VAL A 192 7.49 4.81 13.73
CA VAL A 192 7.75 5.77 12.64
C VAL A 192 9.24 5.74 12.27
N LEU A 193 9.57 6.26 11.10
CA LEU A 193 10.96 6.36 10.65
C LEU A 193 11.36 7.83 10.54
N PRO A 194 12.40 8.27 11.26
CA PRO A 194 12.90 9.63 11.16
C PRO A 194 13.34 10.00 9.74
N LYS A 195 13.23 11.25 9.39
CA LYS A 195 13.55 11.80 8.06
C LYS A 195 14.95 11.40 7.56
N GLU A 196 15.94 11.45 8.45
CA GLU A 196 17.32 11.07 8.12
C GLU A 196 17.46 9.59 7.82
N GLU A 197 16.74 8.72 8.54
CA GLU A 197 16.76 7.28 8.28
C GLU A 197 16.07 6.97 6.96
N LEU A 198 14.91 7.60 6.68
CA LEU A 198 14.21 7.42 5.40
C LEU A 198 15.07 7.92 4.22
N ARG A 199 15.87 8.99 4.42
CA ARG A 199 16.83 9.48 3.41
C ARG A 199 17.88 8.42 3.07
N LYS A 200 18.37 7.66 4.04
CA LYS A 200 19.35 6.58 3.79
C LYS A 200 18.75 5.53 2.84
N TRP A 201 17.50 5.16 3.05
CA TRP A 201 16.78 4.22 2.16
C TRP A 201 16.59 4.78 0.76
N VAL A 202 16.21 6.04 0.61
CA VAL A 202 16.09 6.69 -0.71
C VAL A 202 17.44 6.73 -1.42
N ASN A 203 18.52 7.09 -0.71
CA ASN A 203 19.87 7.10 -1.29
C ASN A 203 20.33 5.69 -1.68
N TYR A 204 20.05 4.68 -0.84
CA TYR A 204 20.31 3.29 -1.17
C TYR A 204 19.59 2.88 -2.46
N ALA A 205 18.31 3.19 -2.58
CA ALA A 205 17.52 2.86 -3.76
C ALA A 205 18.04 3.55 -5.04
N ILE A 206 18.46 4.81 -4.94
CA ILE A 206 19.09 5.54 -6.04
C ILE A 206 20.40 4.87 -6.47
N HIS A 207 21.23 4.48 -5.51
CA HIS A 207 22.54 3.89 -5.80
C HIS A 207 22.44 2.49 -6.43
N ASN A 208 21.42 1.73 -6.05
CA ASN A 208 21.22 0.34 -6.47
C ASN A 208 20.19 0.17 -7.59
N ASP A 209 19.64 1.23 -8.18
CA ASP A 209 18.50 1.16 -9.12
C ASP A 209 17.32 0.34 -8.52
N ALA A 210 17.08 0.45 -7.22
CA ALA A 210 16.01 -0.25 -6.53
C ALA A 210 14.72 0.59 -6.50
N ILE A 211 13.58 -0.07 -6.23
CA ILE A 211 12.27 0.57 -6.10
C ILE A 211 11.81 0.41 -4.65
N ILE A 212 11.42 1.53 -4.02
CA ILE A 212 10.77 1.54 -2.71
C ILE A 212 9.26 1.52 -2.91
N PHE A 213 8.59 0.54 -2.32
CA PHE A 213 7.14 0.47 -2.15
C PHE A 213 6.80 1.00 -0.75
N TYR A 214 6.41 2.26 -0.69
CA TYR A 214 6.19 2.98 0.56
C TYR A 214 4.70 3.00 0.91
N ASP A 215 4.31 2.25 1.94
CA ASP A 215 2.94 2.23 2.43
C ASP A 215 2.76 3.23 3.58
N ALA A 216 2.01 4.29 3.30
CA ALA A 216 1.69 5.36 4.23
C ALA A 216 0.21 5.35 4.68
N ALA A 217 -0.41 4.17 4.74
CA ALA A 217 -1.83 4.04 5.11
C ALA A 217 -2.16 4.59 6.51
N TYR A 218 -1.17 4.73 7.38
CA TYR A 218 -1.32 5.22 8.75
C TYR A 218 -0.74 6.64 8.96
N GLU A 219 -0.39 7.35 7.90
CA GLU A 219 0.27 8.67 7.98
C GLU A 219 -0.51 9.71 8.82
N ALA A 220 -1.85 9.63 8.80
CA ALA A 220 -2.71 10.54 9.57
C ALA A 220 -2.53 10.41 11.10
N TYR A 221 -1.87 9.37 11.57
CA TYR A 221 -1.57 9.18 13.00
C TYR A 221 -0.21 9.74 13.42
N ILE A 222 0.58 10.27 12.49
CA ILE A 222 1.81 10.98 12.81
C ILE A 222 1.45 12.28 13.54
N GLN A 223 2.06 12.50 14.71
CA GLN A 223 1.84 13.66 15.58
C GLN A 223 3.07 14.51 15.75
N ASP A 224 4.20 14.11 15.18
CA ASP A 224 5.48 14.79 15.26
C ASP A 224 5.82 15.37 13.88
N ASP A 225 5.98 16.68 13.82
CA ASP A 225 6.26 17.41 12.58
C ASP A 225 7.61 17.06 11.93
N GLU A 226 8.54 16.46 12.70
CA GLU A 226 9.83 16.00 12.19
C GLU A 226 9.75 14.66 11.46
N ILE A 227 8.64 13.94 11.60
CA ILE A 227 8.40 12.66 10.92
C ILE A 227 7.75 12.90 9.56
N PRO A 228 8.34 12.40 8.46
CA PRO A 228 7.74 12.56 7.14
C PRO A 228 6.38 11.89 7.03
N HIS A 229 5.40 12.61 6.51
CA HIS A 229 4.08 12.08 6.16
C HIS A 229 4.05 11.45 4.76
N SER A 230 5.05 11.79 3.94
CA SER A 230 5.23 11.25 2.59
C SER A 230 6.69 10.98 2.32
N ILE A 231 6.99 9.90 1.62
CA ILE A 231 8.36 9.63 1.18
C ILE A 231 8.87 10.74 0.25
N TYR A 232 7.98 11.45 -0.44
CA TYR A 232 8.37 12.54 -1.36
C TYR A 232 8.84 13.82 -0.66
N GLU A 233 8.79 13.89 0.65
CA GLU A 233 9.50 14.90 1.43
C GLU A 233 11.02 14.67 1.42
N ILE A 234 11.46 13.50 0.99
CA ILE A 234 12.86 13.15 0.83
C ILE A 234 13.30 13.44 -0.60
N LYS A 235 14.33 14.27 -0.73
CA LYS A 235 14.91 14.61 -2.05
C LYS A 235 15.37 13.36 -2.79
N GLY A 236 14.91 13.21 -4.03
CA GLY A 236 15.23 12.07 -4.89
C GLY A 236 14.22 10.92 -4.83
N ALA A 237 13.33 10.87 -3.85
CA ALA A 237 12.35 9.80 -3.70
C ALA A 237 11.44 9.62 -4.94
N ARG A 238 11.10 10.71 -5.64
CA ARG A 238 10.31 10.65 -6.89
C ARG A 238 10.92 9.77 -7.98
N LYS A 239 12.23 9.53 -7.93
CA LYS A 239 12.94 8.68 -8.91
C LYS A 239 12.94 7.21 -8.56
N VAL A 240 12.62 6.86 -7.30
CA VAL A 240 12.82 5.51 -6.78
C VAL A 240 11.65 4.96 -5.95
N ALA A 241 10.58 5.73 -5.73
CA ALA A 241 9.51 5.32 -4.84
C ALA A 241 8.12 5.39 -5.46
N ILE A 242 7.30 4.37 -5.13
CA ILE A 242 5.86 4.35 -5.30
C ILE A 242 5.24 4.49 -3.91
N GLU A 243 4.28 5.42 -3.73
CA GLU A 243 3.62 5.63 -2.45
C GLU A 243 2.18 5.13 -2.50
N PHE A 244 1.79 4.33 -1.50
CA PHE A 244 0.42 3.85 -1.32
C PHE A 244 -0.25 4.59 -0.17
N ARG A 245 -1.46 5.08 -0.40
CA ARG A 245 -2.27 5.85 0.55
C ARG A 245 -3.66 5.24 0.69
N SER A 246 -4.28 5.43 1.84
CA SER A 246 -5.60 4.84 2.10
C SER A 246 -6.46 5.75 2.97
N TYR A 247 -7.70 5.95 2.59
CA TYR A 247 -8.70 6.58 3.45
C TYR A 247 -9.28 5.62 4.51
N SER A 248 -8.88 4.33 4.47
CA SER A 248 -9.35 3.34 5.46
C SER A 248 -9.12 3.78 6.89
N LYS A 249 -7.97 4.42 7.18
CA LYS A 249 -7.61 4.86 8.53
C LYS A 249 -7.89 6.34 8.75
N THR A 250 -7.59 7.16 7.78
CA THR A 250 -7.76 8.63 7.84
C THR A 250 -9.23 9.04 7.95
N ALA A 251 -10.11 8.43 7.14
CA ALA A 251 -11.53 8.78 7.05
C ALA A 251 -12.49 7.68 7.53
N GLY A 252 -11.98 6.58 8.08
CA GLY A 252 -12.81 5.47 8.51
C GLY A 252 -13.34 4.58 7.36
N PHE A 253 -12.69 4.60 6.20
CA PHE A 253 -13.17 3.96 4.97
C PHE A 253 -12.86 2.46 4.87
N THR A 254 -12.70 1.75 5.98
CA THR A 254 -12.47 0.30 5.95
C THR A 254 -13.57 -0.47 5.22
N GLY A 255 -14.82 0.00 5.31
CA GLY A 255 -15.97 -0.56 4.60
C GLY A 255 -16.38 0.20 3.32
N VAL A 256 -15.96 1.46 3.16
CA VAL A 256 -16.30 2.31 1.98
C VAL A 256 -15.40 2.02 0.80
N ARG A 257 -14.13 1.72 1.04
CA ARG A 257 -13.12 1.34 0.06
C ARG A 257 -12.69 2.49 -0.85
N CYS A 258 -11.75 3.30 -0.40
CA CYS A 258 -11.07 4.30 -1.21
C CYS A 258 -9.62 4.50 -0.73
N GLY A 259 -8.74 4.74 -1.65
CA GLY A 259 -7.34 5.06 -1.45
C GLY A 259 -6.72 5.55 -2.75
N TYR A 260 -5.42 5.72 -2.77
CA TYR A 260 -4.71 6.08 -4.00
C TYR A 260 -3.25 5.63 -3.98
N THR A 261 -2.69 5.50 -5.16
CA THR A 261 -1.28 5.20 -5.38
C THR A 261 -0.66 6.35 -6.15
N VAL A 262 0.51 6.80 -5.72
CA VAL A 262 1.30 7.81 -6.42
C VAL A 262 2.49 7.16 -7.09
N ILE A 263 2.57 7.33 -8.41
CA ILE A 263 3.70 6.87 -9.23
C ILE A 263 4.22 8.07 -10.02
N PRO A 264 5.33 8.67 -9.59
CA PRO A 264 5.90 9.82 -10.29
C PRO A 264 6.34 9.46 -11.71
N LYS A 265 6.19 10.40 -12.65
CA LYS A 265 6.68 10.25 -14.03
C LYS A 265 8.19 10.09 -14.14
N GLU A 266 8.92 10.53 -13.12
CA GLU A 266 10.37 10.41 -13.05
C GLU A 266 10.82 8.97 -12.68
N LEU A 267 9.90 8.14 -12.19
CA LEU A 267 10.20 6.78 -11.77
C LEU A 267 10.28 5.86 -12.99
N THR A 268 11.47 5.36 -13.24
CA THR A 268 11.74 4.43 -14.34
C THR A 268 12.36 3.15 -13.83
N ALA A 269 12.13 2.04 -14.55
CA ALA A 269 12.85 0.78 -14.34
C ALA A 269 13.59 0.38 -15.61
N ILE A 270 14.62 -0.45 -15.46
CA ILE A 270 15.44 -0.93 -16.57
C ILE A 270 14.87 -2.24 -17.13
N THR A 271 14.90 -2.41 -18.43
CA THR A 271 14.53 -3.66 -19.08
C THR A 271 15.67 -4.68 -19.03
N LEU A 272 15.39 -5.93 -19.41
CA LEU A 272 16.37 -7.03 -19.35
C LEU A 272 17.63 -6.79 -20.18
N ASP A 273 17.55 -5.93 -21.20
CA ASP A 273 18.70 -5.57 -22.03
C ASP A 273 19.76 -4.72 -21.29
N GLY A 274 19.44 -4.27 -20.07
CA GLY A 274 20.31 -3.45 -19.24
C GLY A 274 20.53 -2.02 -19.77
N LYS A 275 19.78 -1.58 -20.76
CA LYS A 275 19.99 -0.29 -21.46
C LYS A 275 18.73 0.57 -21.53
N THR A 276 17.59 -0.05 -21.80
CA THR A 276 16.31 0.66 -21.97
C THR A 276 15.68 0.94 -20.64
N ARG A 277 15.37 2.21 -20.35
CA ARG A 277 14.55 2.58 -19.17
C ARG A 277 13.12 2.85 -19.61
N VAL A 278 12.18 2.39 -18.80
CA VAL A 278 10.74 2.48 -19.07
C VAL A 278 10.05 3.19 -17.90
N ASP A 279 9.14 4.08 -18.23
CA ASP A 279 8.31 4.82 -17.28
C ASP A 279 7.30 3.88 -16.60
N LEU A 280 7.43 3.72 -15.28
CA LEU A 280 6.54 2.85 -14.50
C LEU A 280 5.13 3.43 -14.34
N ASN A 281 4.97 4.76 -14.38
CA ASN A 281 3.65 5.39 -14.40
C ASN A 281 2.85 4.94 -15.63
N HIS A 282 3.48 4.94 -16.80
CA HIS A 282 2.84 4.49 -18.03
C HIS A 282 2.48 3.00 -18.01
N ILE A 283 3.37 2.15 -17.49
CA ILE A 283 3.09 0.70 -17.37
C ILE A 283 1.93 0.46 -16.42
N TRP A 284 1.91 1.16 -15.27
CA TRP A 284 0.83 1.04 -14.31
C TRP A 284 -0.51 1.53 -14.87
N ASP A 285 -0.50 2.65 -15.58
CA ASP A 285 -1.68 3.16 -16.26
C ASP A 285 -2.26 2.13 -17.24
N ARG A 286 -1.40 1.51 -18.04
CA ARG A 286 -1.81 0.45 -18.96
C ARG A 286 -2.36 -0.77 -18.24
N ARG A 287 -1.78 -1.14 -17.10
CA ARG A 287 -2.29 -2.23 -16.24
C ARG A 287 -3.66 -1.88 -15.69
N GLN A 288 -3.81 -0.70 -15.11
CA GLN A 288 -5.07 -0.25 -14.51
C GLN A 288 -6.19 -0.17 -15.54
N SER A 289 -5.96 0.44 -16.70
CA SER A 289 -6.94 0.50 -17.78
C SER A 289 -7.37 -0.87 -18.34
N THR A 290 -6.60 -1.91 -18.08
CA THR A 290 -6.94 -3.28 -18.50
C THR A 290 -7.71 -4.06 -17.45
N LYS A 291 -7.43 -3.85 -16.16
CA LYS A 291 -7.84 -4.74 -15.08
C LYS A 291 -8.68 -4.07 -13.99
N PHE A 292 -8.87 -2.76 -14.04
CA PHE A 292 -9.53 -2.01 -12.97
C PHE A 292 -10.30 -0.81 -13.52
N ASN A 293 -11.59 -0.76 -13.25
CA ASN A 293 -12.47 0.34 -13.69
C ASN A 293 -12.63 1.45 -12.64
N GLY A 294 -11.76 1.50 -11.64
CA GLY A 294 -11.83 2.46 -10.55
C GLY A 294 -12.77 2.06 -9.40
N THR A 295 -12.63 2.71 -8.26
CA THR A 295 -13.61 2.62 -7.18
C THR A 295 -14.84 3.48 -7.50
N SER A 296 -15.95 3.23 -6.81
CA SER A 296 -17.24 3.85 -7.12
C SER A 296 -17.18 5.39 -7.05
N TYR A 297 -18.04 6.05 -7.86
CA TYR A 297 -18.23 7.51 -7.79
C TYR A 297 -18.58 7.96 -6.37
N ILE A 298 -19.47 7.23 -5.68
CA ILE A 298 -19.92 7.55 -4.32
C ILE A 298 -18.74 7.54 -3.35
N SER A 299 -17.88 6.53 -3.43
CA SER A 299 -16.67 6.45 -2.59
C SER A 299 -15.71 7.60 -2.86
N GLN A 300 -15.45 7.92 -4.14
CA GLN A 300 -14.54 9.00 -4.52
C GLN A 300 -15.11 10.39 -4.17
N ARG A 301 -16.43 10.57 -4.27
CA ARG A 301 -17.11 11.84 -3.97
C ARG A 301 -17.17 12.13 -2.47
N SER A 302 -17.05 11.11 -1.65
CA SER A 302 -17.06 11.20 -0.19
C SER A 302 -15.66 11.19 0.46
N ALA A 303 -14.64 10.87 -0.31
CA ALA A 303 -13.24 10.93 0.10
C ALA A 303 -12.68 12.34 0.00
#